data_65cb2d416faf0464f01088e62b46ec59
#
_entry.id   65cb2d416faf0464f01088e62b46ec59
#
_cell.length_a   1.000
_cell.length_b   1.000
_cell.length_c   1.000
_cell.angle_alpha   90.00
_cell.angle_beta   90.00
_cell.angle_gamma   90.00
#
_symmetry.space_group_name_H-M   'P 1'
#
loop_
_entity.id
_entity.type
_entity.pdbx_description
1 polymer ?
#
loop_
_entity_poly.entity_id
_entity_poly.type
_entity_poly.pdbx_seq_one_letter_code
_entity_poly.pdbx_strand_id
1 'polypeptide(L)'
;WPVDGVVGENGAFYFYFDREAKKLRQRFIKDDATRLRDRQQLAAIAQRILREIPGTVLASDQPYREADIAIDFCEDVLALPISEVERIRQLMEEAGLTAKISSIHVNGWLGQYDKLSTTRLFMREQFGVDLDAQKDEWIFAGDSPNDAPMFGFFPHSVGVANVRDFEGRMAAMPGYVTEARCGDGFAEMVERLLGARCH
;
A
#
# COMPACT_ATOMS: atom_id res chain seq x y z
N TRP A 1 -16.10 -4.74 -8.20
CA TRP A 1 -15.01 -5.64 -8.55
C TRP A 1 -15.30 -7.04 -7.99
N PRO A 2 -14.96 -8.12 -8.72
CA PRO A 2 -15.13 -9.48 -8.22
C PRO A 2 -13.95 -9.86 -7.30
N VAL A 3 -13.86 -9.20 -6.14
CA VAL A 3 -12.85 -9.43 -5.11
C VAL A 3 -13.53 -9.73 -3.78
N ASP A 4 -12.87 -10.52 -2.93
CA ASP A 4 -13.41 -10.89 -1.62
C ASP A 4 -13.27 -9.77 -0.60
N GLY A 5 -12.31 -8.90 -0.77
CA GLY A 5 -12.11 -7.70 0.05
C GLY A 5 -11.02 -6.80 -0.47
N VAL A 6 -10.89 -5.63 0.14
CA VAL A 6 -9.89 -4.61 -0.19
C VAL A 6 -9.28 -4.07 1.09
N VAL A 7 -7.97 -4.17 1.24
CA VAL A 7 -7.21 -3.49 2.30
C VAL A 7 -6.80 -2.12 1.76
N GLY A 8 -7.23 -1.06 2.43
CA GLY A 8 -7.02 0.33 2.01
C GLY A 8 -6.00 1.08 2.85
N GLU A 9 -5.47 2.16 2.28
CA GLU A 9 -4.59 3.16 2.91
C GLU A 9 -3.50 2.55 3.79
N ASN A 10 -2.61 1.78 3.15
CA ASN A 10 -1.49 1.10 3.80
C ASN A 10 -1.86 0.20 4.99
N GLY A 11 -3.13 -0.25 5.05
CA GLY A 11 -3.63 -1.12 6.11
C GLY A 11 -4.49 -0.44 7.17
N ALA A 12 -4.93 0.79 6.96
CA ALA A 12 -5.79 1.50 7.93
C ALA A 12 -7.15 0.86 8.13
N PHE A 13 -7.64 0.18 7.11
CA PHE A 13 -8.93 -0.50 7.10
C PHE A 13 -8.98 -1.59 6.04
N TYR A 14 -10.03 -2.40 6.10
CA TYR A 14 -10.42 -3.25 4.98
C TYR A 14 -11.92 -3.17 4.71
N PHE A 15 -12.30 -3.39 3.45
CA PHE A 15 -13.67 -3.61 3.01
C PHE A 15 -13.91 -5.09 2.76
N TYR A 16 -15.13 -5.56 3.03
CA TYR A 16 -15.63 -6.86 2.64
C TYR A 16 -17.13 -6.81 2.37
N PHE A 17 -17.63 -7.73 1.57
CA PHE A 17 -19.06 -7.84 1.33
C PHE A 17 -19.68 -8.84 2.30
N ASP A 18 -20.50 -8.34 3.22
CA ASP A 18 -21.30 -9.14 4.14
C ASP A 18 -22.46 -9.78 3.35
N ARG A 19 -22.34 -11.08 3.08
CA ARG A 19 -23.28 -11.83 2.23
C ARG A 19 -24.65 -11.99 2.90
N GLU A 20 -24.71 -12.08 4.23
CA GLU A 20 -25.97 -12.21 4.97
C GLU A 20 -26.73 -10.89 4.99
N ALA A 21 -26.04 -9.80 5.34
CA ALA A 21 -26.62 -8.46 5.37
C ALA A 21 -26.76 -7.84 3.98
N LYS A 22 -26.15 -8.43 2.94
CA LYS A 22 -26.06 -7.90 1.55
C LYS A 22 -25.56 -6.47 1.52
N LYS A 23 -24.49 -6.20 2.29
CA LYS A 23 -23.92 -4.85 2.44
C LYS A 23 -22.40 -4.90 2.36
N LEU A 24 -21.82 -3.85 1.78
CA LEU A 24 -20.40 -3.56 1.92
C LEU A 24 -20.14 -3.07 3.35
N ARG A 25 -19.20 -3.70 4.02
CA ARG A 25 -18.72 -3.33 5.35
C ARG A 25 -17.32 -2.78 5.28
N GLN A 26 -17.03 -1.81 6.13
CA GLN A 26 -15.69 -1.28 6.32
C GLN A 26 -15.27 -1.48 7.78
N ARG A 27 -14.08 -2.03 7.98
CA ARG A 27 -13.49 -2.30 9.29
C ARG A 27 -12.22 -1.47 9.44
N PHE A 28 -12.26 -0.44 10.25
CA PHE A 28 -11.09 0.36 10.60
C PHE A 28 -10.25 -0.30 11.69
N ILE A 29 -8.93 -0.13 11.64
CA ILE A 29 -8.00 -0.58 12.69
C ILE A 29 -8.15 0.29 13.95
N LYS A 30 -8.37 1.61 13.78
CA LYS A 30 -8.56 2.58 14.85
C LYS A 30 -10.03 2.96 15.02
N ASP A 31 -10.41 3.33 16.23
CA ASP A 31 -11.72 3.90 16.52
C ASP A 31 -11.91 5.31 15.94
N ASP A 32 -13.15 5.76 15.85
CA ASP A 32 -13.54 7.03 15.23
C ASP A 32 -12.91 8.25 15.91
N ALA A 33 -12.85 8.24 17.26
CA ALA A 33 -12.29 9.36 18.01
C ALA A 33 -10.78 9.51 17.76
N THR A 34 -10.07 8.40 17.69
CA THR A 34 -8.64 8.37 17.35
C THR A 34 -8.42 8.81 15.92
N ARG A 35 -9.20 8.32 14.95
CA ARG A 35 -9.10 8.74 13.54
C ARG A 35 -9.34 10.23 13.34
N LEU A 36 -10.29 10.81 14.08
CA LEU A 36 -10.57 12.26 14.02
C LEU A 36 -9.37 13.09 14.50
N ARG A 37 -8.72 12.70 15.62
CA ARG A 37 -7.51 13.36 16.12
C ARG A 37 -6.35 13.22 15.13
N ASP A 38 -6.14 12.01 14.63
CA ASP A 38 -5.10 11.72 13.65
C ASP A 38 -5.24 12.57 12.39
N ARG A 39 -6.45 12.71 11.87
CA ARG A 39 -6.75 13.52 10.67
C ARG A 39 -6.34 14.99 10.85
N GLN A 40 -6.59 15.56 12.02
CA GLN A 40 -6.16 16.94 12.32
C GLN A 40 -4.64 17.07 12.36
N GLN A 41 -3.96 16.12 12.98
CA GLN A 41 -2.49 16.10 13.02
C GLN A 41 -1.89 15.90 11.63
N LEU A 42 -2.41 14.95 10.86
CA LEU A 42 -1.97 14.68 9.48
C LEU A 42 -2.11 15.92 8.59
N ALA A 43 -3.23 16.64 8.68
CA ALA A 43 -3.44 17.86 7.92
C ALA A 43 -2.41 18.96 8.25
N ALA A 44 -2.04 19.12 9.52
CA ALA A 44 -1.02 20.09 9.94
C ALA A 44 0.37 19.70 9.40
N ILE A 45 0.72 18.41 9.43
CA ILE A 45 1.99 17.90 8.89
C ILE A 45 2.05 18.07 7.38
N ALA A 46 0.97 17.76 6.66
CA ALA A 46 0.88 17.97 5.22
C ALA A 46 1.12 19.44 4.85
N GLN A 47 0.47 20.37 5.54
CA GLN A 47 0.67 21.80 5.32
C GLN A 47 2.12 22.26 5.60
N ARG A 48 2.79 21.65 6.57
CA ARG A 48 4.21 21.89 6.83
C ARG A 48 5.06 21.44 5.64
N ILE A 49 4.86 20.21 5.15
CA ILE A 49 5.63 19.65 4.04
C ILE A 49 5.46 20.50 2.78
N LEU A 50 4.23 20.88 2.42
CA LEU A 50 3.95 21.69 1.23
C LEU A 50 4.65 23.08 1.29
N ARG A 51 4.87 23.64 2.49
CA ARG A 51 5.63 24.89 2.64
C ARG A 51 7.13 24.70 2.57
N GLU A 52 7.64 23.60 3.12
CA GLU A 52 9.09 23.33 3.21
C GLU A 52 9.68 22.78 1.91
N ILE A 53 8.87 22.08 1.10
CA ILE A 53 9.30 21.44 -0.16
C ILE A 53 8.46 21.97 -1.33
N PRO A 54 8.89 23.07 -1.96
CA PRO A 54 8.19 23.63 -3.14
C PRO A 54 8.12 22.63 -4.29
N GLY A 55 7.01 22.63 -5.01
CA GLY A 55 6.76 21.71 -6.13
C GLY A 55 6.02 20.43 -5.74
N THR A 56 5.76 20.21 -4.43
CA THR A 56 4.86 19.14 -3.96
C THR A 56 3.41 19.65 -3.89
N VAL A 57 2.47 18.70 -4.05
CA VAL A 57 1.05 18.91 -3.77
C VAL A 57 0.52 17.72 -2.98
N LEU A 58 -0.68 17.84 -2.42
CA LEU A 58 -1.42 16.67 -1.95
C LEU A 58 -1.89 15.87 -3.18
N ALA A 59 -1.87 14.54 -3.06
CA ALA A 59 -2.43 13.67 -4.08
C ALA A 59 -3.88 14.07 -4.41
N SER A 60 -4.28 13.96 -5.67
CA SER A 60 -5.62 14.35 -6.14
C SER A 60 -6.75 13.58 -5.43
N ASP A 61 -6.47 12.37 -4.95
CA ASP A 61 -7.40 11.55 -4.17
C ASP A 61 -7.42 11.85 -2.66
N GLN A 62 -6.59 12.81 -2.17
CA GLN A 62 -6.53 13.15 -0.74
C GLN A 62 -7.90 13.45 -0.10
N PRO A 63 -8.87 14.10 -0.78
CA PRO A 63 -10.20 14.33 -0.19
C PRO A 63 -10.98 13.05 0.15
N TYR A 64 -10.61 11.93 -0.44
CA TYR A 64 -11.23 10.62 -0.23
C TYR A 64 -10.44 9.73 0.72
N ARG A 65 -9.26 10.15 1.17
CA ARG A 65 -8.44 9.40 2.12
C ARG A 65 -8.93 9.61 3.55
N GLU A 66 -8.94 8.50 4.29
CA GLU A 66 -9.52 8.43 5.63
C GLU A 66 -8.47 8.47 6.76
N ALA A 67 -7.27 7.95 6.51
CA ALA A 67 -6.32 7.64 7.58
C ALA A 67 -4.86 7.97 7.28
N ASP A 68 -4.53 8.36 6.04
CA ASP A 68 -3.18 8.78 5.66
C ASP A 68 -3.17 10.11 4.90
N ILE A 69 -1.97 10.66 4.73
CA ILE A 69 -1.69 11.73 3.78
C ILE A 69 -0.80 11.19 2.68
N ALA A 70 -1.06 11.63 1.45
CA ALA A 70 -0.24 11.33 0.30
C ALA A 70 0.30 12.62 -0.31
N ILE A 71 1.63 12.75 -0.33
CA ILE A 71 2.32 13.86 -0.98
C ILE A 71 2.76 13.42 -2.35
N ASP A 72 2.20 14.04 -3.38
CA ASP A 72 2.56 13.80 -4.76
C ASP A 72 3.92 14.43 -5.09
N PHE A 73 4.77 13.63 -5.74
CA PHE A 73 6.08 14.07 -6.19
C PHE A 73 6.35 13.83 -7.69
N CYS A 74 5.43 13.19 -8.43
CA CYS A 74 5.63 12.92 -9.86
C CYS A 74 4.38 12.46 -10.65
N GLU A 75 3.18 12.52 -10.08
CA GLU A 75 1.94 12.16 -10.79
C GLU A 75 1.33 13.38 -11.49
N ASP A 76 0.88 14.35 -10.70
CA ASP A 76 0.25 15.59 -11.19
C ASP A 76 1.22 16.79 -11.16
N VAL A 77 2.47 16.57 -10.76
CA VAL A 77 3.53 17.58 -10.68
C VAL A 77 4.77 17.13 -11.47
N LEU A 78 5.68 18.09 -11.75
CA LEU A 78 7.00 17.72 -12.28
C LEU A 78 7.75 16.86 -11.27
N ALA A 79 8.31 15.74 -11.77
CA ALA A 79 9.01 14.79 -10.93
C ALA A 79 10.11 15.46 -10.10
N LEU A 80 10.01 15.32 -8.78
CA LEU A 80 11.00 15.86 -7.85
C LEU A 80 12.28 15.01 -7.84
N PRO A 81 13.43 15.62 -7.55
CA PRO A 81 14.65 14.88 -7.26
C PRO A 81 14.45 13.90 -6.10
N ILE A 82 15.11 12.75 -6.15
CA ILE A 82 15.00 11.71 -5.11
C ILE A 82 15.37 12.24 -3.72
N SER A 83 16.29 13.21 -3.62
CA SER A 83 16.65 13.87 -2.36
C SER A 83 15.46 14.58 -1.71
N GLU A 84 14.61 15.23 -2.50
CA GLU A 84 13.40 15.89 -2.01
C GLU A 84 12.34 14.87 -1.59
N VAL A 85 12.19 13.77 -2.35
CA VAL A 85 11.30 12.66 -1.99
C VAL A 85 11.71 12.05 -0.64
N GLU A 86 13.01 11.81 -0.44
CA GLU A 86 13.53 11.34 0.84
C GLU A 86 13.35 12.38 1.96
N ARG A 87 13.45 13.67 1.65
CA ARG A 87 13.20 14.74 2.62
C ARG A 87 11.72 14.76 3.06
N ILE A 88 10.77 14.55 2.13
CA ILE A 88 9.34 14.40 2.49
C ILE A 88 9.17 13.25 3.48
N ARG A 89 9.74 12.08 3.19
CA ARG A 89 9.68 10.91 4.08
C ARG A 89 10.24 11.23 5.46
N GLN A 90 11.42 11.87 5.52
CA GLN A 90 12.05 12.25 6.79
C GLN A 90 11.19 13.22 7.61
N LEU A 91 10.59 14.25 6.98
CA LEU A 91 9.69 15.20 7.66
C LEU A 91 8.46 14.50 8.26
N MET A 92 7.92 13.49 7.58
CA MET A 92 6.84 12.67 8.11
C MET A 92 7.31 11.86 9.33
N GLU A 93 8.45 11.19 9.23
CA GLU A 93 9.03 10.39 10.33
C GLU A 93 9.40 11.25 11.54
N GLU A 94 10.03 12.43 11.33
CA GLU A 94 10.31 13.42 12.39
C GLU A 94 9.02 13.88 13.11
N ALA A 95 7.91 13.90 12.41
CA ALA A 95 6.59 14.22 12.97
C ALA A 95 5.88 13.02 13.61
N GLY A 96 6.51 11.85 13.66
CA GLY A 96 5.99 10.64 14.30
C GLY A 96 5.10 9.78 13.41
N LEU A 97 5.10 10.01 12.09
CA LEU A 97 4.37 9.18 11.15
C LEU A 97 5.20 7.95 10.75
N THR A 98 4.50 6.87 10.45
CA THR A 98 5.04 5.83 9.56
C THR A 98 4.97 6.37 8.14
N ALA A 99 6.08 6.38 7.41
CA ALA A 99 6.16 6.93 6.07
C ALA A 99 6.70 5.89 5.06
N LYS A 100 6.10 5.83 3.88
CA LYS A 100 6.50 4.94 2.78
C LYS A 100 6.46 5.67 1.45
N ILE A 101 7.51 5.49 0.67
CA ILE A 101 7.58 5.96 -0.71
C ILE A 101 6.90 4.90 -1.59
N SER A 102 5.91 5.32 -2.36
CA SER A 102 5.29 4.52 -3.43
C SER A 102 5.87 4.90 -4.80
N SER A 103 5.25 4.47 -5.88
CA SER A 103 5.67 4.80 -7.25
C SER A 103 5.53 6.30 -7.58
N ILE A 104 4.56 6.98 -6.96
CA ILE A 104 4.20 8.38 -7.29
C ILE A 104 4.02 9.27 -6.07
N HIS A 105 3.78 8.71 -4.87
CA HIS A 105 3.51 9.45 -3.64
C HIS A 105 4.44 9.04 -2.50
N VAL A 106 4.66 9.95 -1.56
CA VAL A 106 5.10 9.60 -0.21
C VAL A 106 3.86 9.56 0.69
N ASN A 107 3.52 8.38 1.19
CA ASN A 107 2.38 8.18 2.07
C ASN A 107 2.82 8.20 3.53
N GLY A 108 2.07 8.90 4.38
CA GLY A 108 2.33 8.99 5.80
C GLY A 108 1.09 8.80 6.65
N TRP A 109 1.18 7.97 7.69
CA TRP A 109 0.07 7.71 8.62
C TRP A 109 0.54 7.57 10.05
N LEU A 110 -0.39 7.73 10.99
CA LEU A 110 -0.17 7.51 12.41
C LEU A 110 -0.56 6.08 12.79
N GLY A 111 0.33 5.36 13.46
CA GLY A 111 0.08 4.01 13.97
C GLY A 111 1.04 2.95 13.45
N GLN A 112 0.92 1.76 14.02
CA GLN A 112 1.84 0.63 13.77
C GLN A 112 1.26 -0.43 12.83
N TYR A 113 0.17 -0.13 12.13
CA TYR A 113 -0.40 -1.01 11.11
C TYR A 113 0.31 -0.82 9.76
N ASP A 114 0.24 -1.84 8.94
CA ASP A 114 0.71 -1.85 7.56
C ASP A 114 -0.15 -2.79 6.70
N LYS A 115 0.13 -2.85 5.40
CA LYS A 115 -0.59 -3.75 4.47
C LYS A 115 -0.58 -5.20 4.97
N LEU A 116 0.56 -5.69 5.45
CA LEU A 116 0.72 -7.09 5.85
C LEU A 116 -0.06 -7.40 7.12
N SER A 117 0.08 -6.59 8.18
CA SER A 117 -0.60 -6.80 9.44
C SER A 117 -2.12 -6.78 9.29
N THR A 118 -2.64 -5.86 8.46
CA THR A 118 -4.06 -5.77 8.19
C THR A 118 -4.56 -6.87 7.25
N THR A 119 -3.75 -7.32 6.29
CA THR A 119 -4.09 -8.49 5.47
C THR A 119 -4.20 -9.75 6.34
N ARG A 120 -3.27 -9.96 7.29
CA ARG A 120 -3.37 -11.05 8.27
C ARG A 120 -4.67 -10.98 9.09
N LEU A 121 -5.01 -9.78 9.56
CA LEU A 121 -6.25 -9.57 10.31
C LEU A 121 -7.48 -9.87 9.46
N PHE A 122 -7.54 -9.36 8.25
CA PHE A 122 -8.62 -9.58 7.29
C PHE A 122 -8.81 -11.06 6.99
N MET A 123 -7.74 -11.79 6.67
CA MET A 123 -7.78 -13.21 6.36
C MET A 123 -8.28 -14.03 7.55
N ARG A 124 -7.82 -13.68 8.74
CA ARG A 124 -8.27 -14.35 9.97
C ARG A 124 -9.73 -14.05 10.30
N GLU A 125 -10.15 -12.78 10.24
CA GLU A 125 -11.51 -12.36 10.63
C GLU A 125 -12.57 -12.81 9.62
N GLN A 126 -12.27 -12.82 8.31
CA GLN A 126 -13.25 -13.10 7.27
C GLN A 126 -13.22 -14.55 6.77
N PHE A 127 -12.07 -15.22 6.84
CA PHE A 127 -11.90 -16.57 6.27
C PHE A 127 -11.41 -17.60 7.27
N GLY A 128 -11.06 -17.21 8.50
CA GLY A 128 -10.48 -18.11 9.50
C GLY A 128 -9.08 -18.62 9.12
N VAL A 129 -8.39 -17.92 8.22
CA VAL A 129 -7.07 -18.29 7.69
C VAL A 129 -5.96 -17.69 8.54
N ASP A 130 -5.03 -18.53 8.98
CA ASP A 130 -3.75 -18.09 9.55
C ASP A 130 -2.71 -17.97 8.43
N LEU A 131 -2.48 -16.73 7.98
CA LEU A 131 -1.51 -16.49 6.89
C LEU A 131 -0.07 -16.88 7.25
N ASP A 132 0.32 -16.80 8.53
CA ASP A 132 1.67 -17.19 8.92
C ASP A 132 1.89 -18.70 8.77
N ALA A 133 0.86 -19.51 9.03
CA ALA A 133 0.90 -20.96 8.86
C ALA A 133 0.69 -21.41 7.40
N GLN A 134 0.03 -20.60 6.58
CA GLN A 134 -0.41 -20.99 5.23
C GLN A 134 0.18 -20.09 4.12
N LYS A 135 1.21 -19.32 4.40
CA LYS A 135 1.77 -18.35 3.43
C LYS A 135 2.23 -18.96 2.10
N ASP A 136 2.56 -20.24 2.09
CA ASP A 136 2.96 -20.99 0.89
C ASP A 136 1.77 -21.33 -0.04
N GLU A 137 0.54 -21.13 0.42
CA GLU A 137 -0.68 -21.36 -0.37
C GLU A 137 -1.16 -20.10 -1.12
N TRP A 138 -0.48 -18.98 -0.90
CA TRP A 138 -0.90 -17.66 -1.40
C TRP A 138 0.14 -17.05 -2.32
N ILE A 139 -0.36 -16.33 -3.34
CA ILE A 139 0.47 -15.53 -4.24
C ILE A 139 0.21 -14.07 -3.94
N PHE A 140 1.29 -13.31 -3.80
CA PHE A 140 1.22 -11.85 -3.70
C PHE A 140 1.78 -11.22 -4.97
N ALA A 141 1.09 -10.24 -5.53
CA ALA A 141 1.58 -9.41 -6.64
C ALA A 141 1.73 -7.96 -6.19
N GLY A 142 2.83 -7.31 -6.56
CA GLY A 142 3.12 -5.92 -6.23
C GLY A 142 3.99 -5.23 -7.27
N ASP A 143 4.26 -3.93 -7.10
CA ASP A 143 4.93 -3.12 -8.11
C ASP A 143 5.98 -2.14 -7.57
N SER A 144 6.04 -1.89 -6.27
CA SER A 144 6.75 -0.74 -5.72
C SER A 144 7.34 -0.98 -4.30
N PRO A 145 8.18 -0.06 -3.79
CA PRO A 145 8.89 -0.23 -2.51
C PRO A 145 7.98 -0.42 -1.29
N ASN A 146 6.76 0.12 -1.30
CA ASN A 146 5.82 -0.07 -0.20
C ASN A 146 5.29 -1.51 -0.10
N ASP A 147 5.52 -2.35 -1.12
CA ASP A 147 5.18 -3.77 -1.14
C ASP A 147 6.29 -4.68 -0.59
N ALA A 148 7.46 -4.14 -0.29
CA ALA A 148 8.60 -4.91 0.21
C ALA A 148 8.27 -5.81 1.43
N PRO A 149 7.47 -5.38 2.43
CA PRO A 149 7.06 -6.27 3.53
C PRO A 149 6.26 -7.49 3.06
N MET A 150 5.43 -7.33 2.03
CA MET A 150 4.65 -8.41 1.44
C MET A 150 5.54 -9.35 0.63
N PHE A 151 6.48 -8.82 -0.16
CA PHE A 151 7.47 -9.62 -0.89
C PHE A 151 8.33 -10.47 0.05
N GLY A 152 8.76 -9.91 1.18
CA GLY A 152 9.54 -10.64 2.18
C GLY A 152 8.73 -11.68 2.95
N PHE A 153 7.41 -11.54 3.01
CA PHE A 153 6.53 -12.46 3.74
C PHE A 153 6.06 -13.64 2.87
N PHE A 154 5.62 -13.39 1.64
CA PHE A 154 5.08 -14.42 0.77
C PHE A 154 6.19 -15.09 -0.06
N PRO A 155 6.41 -16.41 0.09
CA PRO A 155 7.38 -17.14 -0.76
C PRO A 155 7.03 -17.05 -2.25
N HIS A 156 5.73 -17.08 -2.56
CA HIS A 156 5.21 -16.94 -3.91
C HIS A 156 4.84 -15.49 -4.20
N SER A 157 5.85 -14.60 -4.18
CA SER A 157 5.67 -13.19 -4.50
C SER A 157 6.11 -12.87 -5.92
N VAL A 158 5.28 -12.09 -6.62
CA VAL A 158 5.50 -11.67 -8.01
C VAL A 158 5.54 -10.15 -8.07
N GLY A 159 6.64 -9.60 -8.55
CA GLY A 159 6.73 -8.19 -8.92
C GLY A 159 6.40 -8.00 -10.39
N VAL A 160 5.56 -7.03 -10.76
CA VAL A 160 5.52 -6.59 -12.15
C VAL A 160 6.82 -5.83 -12.48
N ALA A 161 7.22 -5.79 -13.75
CA ALA A 161 8.54 -5.29 -14.16
C ALA A 161 8.93 -3.91 -13.63
N ASN A 162 7.95 -3.12 -13.15
CA ASN A 162 8.18 -1.83 -12.46
C ASN A 162 9.13 -1.95 -11.26
N VAL A 163 9.15 -3.09 -10.56
CA VAL A 163 10.02 -3.29 -9.38
C VAL A 163 11.50 -3.15 -9.71
N ARG A 164 11.90 -3.38 -10.98
CA ARG A 164 13.29 -3.22 -11.44
C ARG A 164 13.80 -1.78 -11.31
N ASP A 165 12.91 -0.79 -11.39
CA ASP A 165 13.26 0.63 -11.24
C ASP A 165 13.71 0.97 -9.80
N PHE A 166 13.40 0.07 -8.86
CA PHE A 166 13.68 0.22 -7.44
C PHE A 166 14.73 -0.78 -6.92
N GLU A 167 15.39 -1.52 -7.80
CA GLU A 167 16.43 -2.47 -7.41
C GLU A 167 17.52 -1.77 -6.58
N GLY A 168 17.95 -2.41 -5.48
CA GLY A 168 18.89 -1.84 -4.52
C GLY A 168 18.30 -0.81 -3.54
N ARG A 169 17.01 -0.43 -3.70
CA ARG A 169 16.30 0.50 -2.81
C ARG A 169 15.13 -0.15 -2.05
N MET A 170 14.87 -1.41 -2.32
CA MET A 170 13.82 -2.19 -1.65
C MET A 170 14.42 -3.08 -0.58
N ALA A 171 13.77 -3.14 0.58
CA ALA A 171 14.19 -4.00 1.69
C ALA A 171 14.02 -5.51 1.39
N ALA A 172 13.09 -5.86 0.51
CA ALA A 172 12.90 -7.21 -0.02
C ALA A 172 12.45 -7.14 -1.46
N MET A 173 13.01 -7.99 -2.31
CA MET A 173 12.61 -8.16 -3.70
C MET A 173 11.61 -9.32 -3.83
N PRO A 174 10.71 -9.32 -4.83
CA PRO A 174 9.83 -10.44 -5.10
C PRO A 174 10.60 -11.69 -5.54
N GLY A 175 10.01 -12.87 -5.32
CA GLY A 175 10.58 -14.15 -5.76
C GLY A 175 10.58 -14.30 -7.29
N TYR A 176 9.64 -13.66 -7.98
CA TYR A 176 9.49 -13.67 -9.43
C TYR A 176 9.23 -12.27 -9.95
N VAL A 177 9.67 -11.96 -11.17
CA VAL A 177 9.42 -10.68 -11.82
C VAL A 177 8.90 -10.93 -13.24
N THR A 178 7.79 -10.30 -13.62
CA THR A 178 7.24 -10.40 -14.98
C THR A 178 8.09 -9.65 -16.00
N GLU A 179 7.92 -9.96 -17.28
CA GLU A 179 8.57 -9.23 -18.37
C GLU A 179 7.85 -7.90 -18.65
N ALA A 180 6.51 -7.94 -18.61
CA ALA A 180 5.68 -6.77 -18.85
C ALA A 180 5.51 -5.90 -17.57
N ARG A 181 5.17 -4.63 -17.77
CA ARG A 181 4.98 -3.62 -16.72
C ARG A 181 3.50 -3.43 -16.39
N CYS A 182 3.21 -2.85 -15.23
CA CYS A 182 1.88 -2.42 -14.83
C CYS A 182 0.81 -3.53 -15.00
N GLY A 183 -0.36 -3.18 -15.56
CA GLY A 183 -1.46 -4.10 -15.78
C GLY A 183 -1.13 -5.27 -16.71
N ASP A 184 -0.28 -5.04 -17.71
CA ASP A 184 0.16 -6.10 -18.63
C ASP A 184 1.02 -7.14 -17.90
N GLY A 185 1.87 -6.71 -16.97
CA GLY A 185 2.64 -7.61 -16.10
C GLY A 185 1.74 -8.43 -15.18
N PHE A 186 0.69 -7.82 -14.65
CA PHE A 186 -0.31 -8.57 -13.87
C PHE A 186 -1.06 -9.60 -14.74
N ALA A 187 -1.46 -9.23 -15.96
CA ALA A 187 -2.10 -10.15 -16.90
C ALA A 187 -1.18 -11.33 -17.24
N GLU A 188 0.11 -11.06 -17.52
CA GLU A 188 1.12 -12.10 -17.77
C GLU A 188 1.18 -13.12 -16.60
N MET A 189 1.22 -12.64 -15.38
CA MET A 189 1.20 -13.52 -14.19
C MET A 189 -0.06 -14.38 -14.15
N VAL A 190 -1.24 -13.78 -14.35
CA VAL A 190 -2.52 -14.51 -14.33
C VAL A 190 -2.58 -15.56 -15.42
N GLU A 191 -2.15 -15.26 -16.66
CA GLU A 191 -2.12 -16.21 -17.76
C GLU A 191 -1.22 -17.44 -17.45
N ARG A 192 -0.04 -17.21 -16.88
CA ARG A 192 0.87 -18.29 -16.45
C ARG A 192 0.23 -19.17 -15.37
N LEU A 193 -0.43 -18.57 -14.39
CA LEU A 193 -1.08 -19.32 -13.31
C LEU A 193 -2.27 -20.15 -13.81
N LEU A 194 -3.10 -19.57 -14.69
CA LEU A 194 -4.23 -20.29 -15.29
C LEU A 194 -3.76 -21.40 -16.24
N GLY A 195 -2.72 -21.16 -17.03
CA GLY A 195 -2.12 -22.14 -17.92
C GLY A 195 -1.56 -23.35 -17.16
N ALA A 196 -0.97 -23.15 -15.98
CA ALA A 196 -0.43 -24.22 -15.15
C ALA A 196 -1.53 -25.10 -14.50
N ARG A 197 -2.77 -24.57 -14.35
CA ARG A 197 -3.91 -25.36 -13.81
C ARG A 197 -4.56 -26.31 -14.84
N CYS A 198 -4.22 -26.16 -16.11
CA CYS A 198 -4.80 -26.97 -17.20
C CYS A 198 -3.96 -28.23 -17.52
N HIS A 199 -2.93 -28.51 -16.76
CA HIS A 199 -2.07 -29.71 -16.84
C HIS A 199 -2.08 -30.46 -15.51
#